data_8dd834b2537802e25b7250f6418741ae
#
_entry.id   8dd834b2537802e25b7250f6418741ae
#
_cell.length_a   1.000
_cell.length_b   1.000
_cell.length_c   1.000
_cell.angle_alpha   90.00
_cell.angle_beta   90.00
_cell.angle_gamma   90.00
#
_symmetry.space_group_name_H-M   'P 1'
#
loop_
_entity.id
_entity.type
_entity.pdbx_description
1 polymer ?
#
loop_
_entity_poly.entity_id
_entity_poly.type
_entity_poly.pdbx_seq_one_letter_code
_entity_poly.pdbx_strand_id
1 'polypeptide(L)'
;ILETYRIMMTKIYPRTGDKQTVYLNAVVKDPRIEVGDYTIYNDFVADPLLFEKNNVLYHYPIHQERLVIGKFCSIACGTKFLFNCANHTLKSLSTYTFPLFYEEWGLKKSDITDAWDDKGDIIIGNDVWIGYEAMIMAGVHIGDVVIQYVPPYTIVGGTPAKEIRKRFDEDVVKKLLRLQWWDWSIDEIRCYLPHLVQGCWDRFP
;
A
#
# COMPACT_ATOMS: atom_id res chain seq x y z
N ILE A 1 -18.73 -8.98 -22.50
CA ILE A 1 -17.97 -9.34 -21.27
C ILE A 1 -16.56 -8.71 -21.34
N LEU A 2 -15.79 -8.91 -22.41
CA LEU A 2 -14.45 -8.31 -22.60
C LEU A 2 -14.51 -6.78 -22.69
N GLU A 3 -15.52 -6.22 -23.30
CA GLU A 3 -15.72 -4.78 -23.48
C GLU A 3 -16.10 -4.11 -22.13
N THR A 4 -16.90 -4.77 -21.32
CA THR A 4 -17.27 -4.33 -19.96
C THR A 4 -16.05 -4.34 -19.03
N TYR A 5 -15.16 -5.32 -19.16
CA TYR A 5 -13.89 -5.42 -18.43
C TYR A 5 -12.93 -4.29 -18.84
N ARG A 6 -12.84 -4.01 -20.14
CA ARG A 6 -11.99 -2.94 -20.69
C ARG A 6 -12.47 -1.54 -20.28
N ILE A 7 -13.79 -1.34 -20.15
CA ILE A 7 -14.39 -0.07 -19.70
C ILE A 7 -14.16 0.13 -18.19
N MET A 8 -14.15 -0.96 -17.38
CA MET A 8 -13.84 -0.86 -15.95
C MET A 8 -12.37 -0.48 -15.69
N MET A 9 -11.42 -0.99 -16.49
CA MET A 9 -9.99 -0.66 -16.37
C MET A 9 -9.64 0.80 -16.74
N THR A 10 -10.54 1.53 -17.39
CA THR A 10 -10.33 2.95 -17.75
C THR A 10 -11.11 3.93 -16.85
N LYS A 11 -11.96 3.41 -15.96
CA LYS A 11 -12.75 4.26 -15.06
C LYS A 11 -11.89 4.77 -13.91
N ILE A 12 -11.69 6.09 -13.86
CA ILE A 12 -10.91 6.72 -12.78
C ILE A 12 -11.74 6.81 -11.49
N TYR A 13 -12.97 7.28 -11.59
CA TYR A 13 -13.82 7.56 -10.43
C TYR A 13 -14.86 6.47 -10.21
N PRO A 14 -14.87 5.76 -9.06
CA PRO A 14 -15.86 4.70 -8.77
C PRO A 14 -17.28 5.24 -8.66
N ARG A 15 -17.47 6.49 -8.19
CA ARG A 15 -18.79 7.12 -8.00
C ARG A 15 -18.99 8.29 -8.95
N THR A 16 -20.19 8.38 -9.53
CA THR A 16 -20.58 9.53 -10.34
C THR A 16 -20.66 10.78 -9.46
N GLY A 17 -20.03 11.87 -9.91
CA GLY A 17 -20.01 13.15 -9.19
C GLY A 17 -19.00 13.26 -8.03
N ASP A 18 -18.40 12.17 -7.61
CA ASP A 18 -17.31 12.15 -6.61
C ASP A 18 -15.96 12.16 -7.32
N LYS A 19 -15.16 13.20 -7.07
CA LYS A 19 -13.78 13.31 -7.59
C LYS A 19 -12.73 13.13 -6.52
N GLN A 20 -13.12 12.90 -5.29
CA GLN A 20 -12.22 12.69 -4.17
C GLN A 20 -11.77 11.22 -4.04
N THR A 21 -12.48 10.29 -4.69
CA THR A 21 -12.15 8.87 -4.67
C THR A 21 -11.79 8.40 -6.07
N VAL A 22 -10.66 7.73 -6.21
CA VAL A 22 -10.17 7.19 -7.49
C VAL A 22 -9.89 5.69 -7.39
N TYR A 23 -10.01 4.97 -8.51
CA TYR A 23 -9.34 3.67 -8.67
C TYR A 23 -7.86 3.94 -8.90
N LEU A 24 -7.03 3.46 -7.98
CA LEU A 24 -5.63 3.86 -7.91
C LEU A 24 -4.81 3.33 -9.09
N ASN A 25 -5.12 2.13 -9.58
CA ASN A 25 -4.49 1.57 -10.78
C ASN A 25 -4.75 2.36 -12.07
N ALA A 26 -5.79 3.21 -12.10
CA ALA A 26 -6.05 4.11 -13.22
C ALA A 26 -5.28 5.45 -13.13
N VAL A 27 -4.62 5.71 -12.01
CA VAL A 27 -3.94 6.99 -11.73
C VAL A 27 -2.43 6.84 -11.76
N VAL A 28 -1.89 5.74 -11.22
CA VAL A 28 -0.45 5.50 -11.17
C VAL A 28 0.16 5.23 -12.54
N LYS A 29 1.38 5.74 -12.75
CA LYS A 29 2.11 5.65 -14.02
C LYS A 29 3.54 5.13 -13.84
N ASP A 30 4.15 5.29 -12.65
CA ASP A 30 5.49 4.77 -12.37
C ASP A 30 5.45 3.24 -12.42
N PRO A 31 6.26 2.58 -13.27
CA PRO A 31 6.25 1.11 -13.41
C PRO A 31 6.71 0.37 -12.14
N ARG A 32 7.28 1.08 -11.16
CA ARG A 32 7.65 0.53 -9.85
C ARG A 32 6.48 0.56 -8.86
N ILE A 33 5.31 1.10 -9.27
CA ILE A 33 4.09 1.11 -8.47
C ILE A 33 3.08 0.18 -9.11
N GLU A 34 2.85 -0.95 -8.49
CA GLU A 34 1.89 -1.96 -8.94
C GLU A 34 0.64 -1.89 -8.05
N VAL A 35 -0.53 -1.77 -8.67
CA VAL A 35 -1.80 -1.68 -7.93
C VAL A 35 -2.81 -2.64 -8.52
N GLY A 36 -3.37 -3.48 -7.67
CA GLY A 36 -4.42 -4.43 -8.01
C GLY A 36 -5.77 -3.75 -8.29
N ASP A 37 -6.65 -4.50 -8.96
CA ASP A 37 -7.97 -4.04 -9.34
C ASP A 37 -8.84 -3.67 -8.14
N TYR A 38 -9.74 -2.70 -8.34
CA TYR A 38 -10.69 -2.19 -7.34
C TYR A 38 -10.08 -1.56 -6.09
N THR A 39 -8.76 -1.38 -6.03
CA THR A 39 -8.10 -0.62 -4.97
C THR A 39 -8.40 0.86 -5.16
N ILE A 40 -8.90 1.49 -4.09
CA ILE A 40 -9.29 2.90 -4.08
C ILE A 40 -8.37 3.74 -3.19
N TYR A 41 -8.18 4.98 -3.61
CA TYR A 41 -7.60 6.04 -2.79
C TYR A 41 -8.62 7.18 -2.67
N ASN A 42 -8.87 7.62 -1.45
CA ASN A 42 -9.73 8.78 -1.18
C ASN A 42 -8.90 9.91 -0.60
N ASP A 43 -8.98 11.10 -1.19
CA ASP A 43 -8.37 12.31 -0.66
C ASP A 43 -9.34 13.50 -0.81
N PHE A 44 -9.72 14.09 0.31
CA PHE A 44 -10.59 15.27 0.36
C PHE A 44 -9.82 16.56 0.68
N VAL A 45 -8.48 16.47 0.83
CA VAL A 45 -7.58 17.59 1.11
C VAL A 45 -6.78 17.97 -0.13
N ALA A 46 -6.23 16.95 -0.84
CA ALA A 46 -5.44 17.14 -2.04
C ALA A 46 -6.10 16.46 -3.25
N ASP A 47 -5.60 16.74 -4.45
CA ASP A 47 -6.07 16.06 -5.66
C ASP A 47 -5.59 14.60 -5.66
N PRO A 48 -6.51 13.60 -5.61
CA PRO A 48 -6.14 12.19 -5.60
C PRO A 48 -5.44 11.72 -6.88
N LEU A 49 -5.57 12.46 -7.98
CA LEU A 49 -4.83 12.18 -9.22
C LEU A 49 -3.32 12.42 -9.08
N LEU A 50 -2.89 13.14 -8.05
CA LEU A 50 -1.49 13.41 -7.74
C LEU A 50 -0.92 12.44 -6.70
N PHE A 51 -1.48 11.23 -6.59
CA PHE A 51 -1.07 10.23 -5.60
C PHE A 51 0.45 9.99 -5.60
N GLU A 52 1.06 9.75 -6.75
CA GLU A 52 2.51 9.51 -6.84
C GLU A 52 3.32 10.66 -6.24
N LYS A 53 2.91 11.90 -6.53
CA LYS A 53 3.60 13.10 -6.05
C LYS A 53 3.36 13.35 -4.55
N ASN A 54 2.13 13.15 -4.10
CA ASN A 54 1.71 13.58 -2.76
C ASN A 54 1.88 12.50 -1.70
N ASN A 55 1.86 11.23 -2.10
CA ASN A 55 1.78 10.10 -1.18
C ASN A 55 2.97 9.15 -1.26
N VAL A 56 3.66 9.05 -2.42
CA VAL A 56 4.84 8.20 -2.62
C VAL A 56 6.09 9.06 -2.50
N LEU A 57 6.73 9.04 -1.34
CA LEU A 57 7.77 9.99 -0.97
C LEU A 57 9.14 9.33 -0.90
N TYR A 58 10.18 10.07 -1.33
CA TYR A 58 11.58 9.60 -1.35
C TYR A 58 11.81 8.38 -2.25
N HIS A 59 10.97 8.20 -3.26
CA HIS A 59 11.01 7.10 -4.23
C HIS A 59 11.85 7.51 -5.46
N TYR A 60 13.16 7.68 -5.25
CA TYR A 60 14.07 8.13 -6.30
C TYR A 60 14.56 6.96 -7.18
N PRO A 61 14.95 7.22 -8.45
CA PRO A 61 15.43 6.16 -9.36
C PRO A 61 16.75 5.49 -8.95
N ILE A 62 17.45 6.03 -7.95
CA ILE A 62 18.71 5.47 -7.44
C ILE A 62 18.52 4.09 -6.79
N HIS A 63 17.33 3.83 -6.26
CA HIS A 63 16.91 2.55 -5.69
C HIS A 63 15.84 1.92 -6.57
N GLN A 64 15.70 0.61 -6.47
CA GLN A 64 14.77 -0.18 -7.29
C GLN A 64 13.55 -0.69 -6.50
N GLU A 65 13.32 -0.12 -5.31
CA GLU A 65 12.20 -0.52 -4.47
C GLU A 65 10.86 -0.28 -5.16
N ARG A 66 9.94 -1.20 -4.92
CA ARG A 66 8.59 -1.15 -5.47
C ARG A 66 7.56 -0.87 -4.39
N LEU A 67 6.47 -0.25 -4.81
CA LEU A 67 5.22 -0.20 -4.07
C LEU A 67 4.25 -1.18 -4.71
N VAL A 68 3.96 -2.27 -4.02
CA VAL A 68 3.01 -3.27 -4.49
C VAL A 68 1.77 -3.24 -3.60
N ILE A 69 0.61 -2.99 -4.20
CA ILE A 69 -0.67 -2.91 -3.49
C ILE A 69 -1.63 -3.91 -4.15
N GLY A 70 -2.20 -4.79 -3.36
CA GLY A 70 -3.15 -5.80 -3.81
C GLY A 70 -4.49 -5.25 -4.27
N LYS A 71 -5.44 -6.14 -4.46
CA LYS A 71 -6.80 -5.86 -4.92
C LYS A 71 -7.69 -5.43 -3.75
N PHE A 72 -8.74 -4.65 -4.05
CA PHE A 72 -9.80 -4.28 -3.11
C PHE A 72 -9.31 -3.55 -1.85
N CYS A 73 -8.14 -2.93 -1.90
CA CYS A 73 -7.65 -2.11 -0.80
C CYS A 73 -8.38 -0.76 -0.73
N SER A 74 -8.49 -0.23 0.48
CA SER A 74 -9.04 1.10 0.72
C SER A 74 -8.00 1.96 1.43
N ILE A 75 -7.50 2.98 0.73
CA ILE A 75 -6.45 3.87 1.24
C ILE A 75 -7.07 5.23 1.53
N ALA A 76 -6.98 5.65 2.79
CA ALA A 76 -7.58 6.90 3.25
C ALA A 76 -6.67 8.12 2.98
N CYS A 77 -7.28 9.29 3.05
CA CYS A 77 -6.66 10.60 2.86
C CYS A 77 -5.40 10.77 3.70
N GLY A 78 -4.39 11.37 3.10
CA GLY A 78 -3.15 11.73 3.77
C GLY A 78 -2.16 10.59 3.99
N THR A 79 -2.50 9.33 3.65
CA THR A 79 -1.56 8.19 3.74
C THR A 79 -0.26 8.50 3.01
N LYS A 80 0.89 8.13 3.62
CA LYS A 80 2.23 8.30 3.04
C LYS A 80 2.96 6.97 2.95
N PHE A 81 3.62 6.74 1.81
CA PHE A 81 4.55 5.63 1.59
C PHE A 81 5.96 6.21 1.50
N LEU A 82 6.81 5.92 2.50
CA LEU A 82 8.15 6.48 2.62
C LEU A 82 9.19 5.43 2.25
N PHE A 83 9.95 5.69 1.20
CA PHE A 83 10.99 4.80 0.71
C PHE A 83 12.35 5.04 1.38
N ASN A 84 13.33 4.22 1.04
CA ASN A 84 14.63 4.14 1.75
C ASN A 84 15.34 5.49 1.86
N CYS A 85 15.23 6.37 0.86
CA CYS A 85 15.84 7.71 0.92
C CYS A 85 15.25 8.64 2.00
N ALA A 86 14.16 8.25 2.66
CA ALA A 86 13.64 8.95 3.85
C ALA A 86 14.40 8.60 5.12
N ASN A 87 15.22 7.56 5.12
CA ASN A 87 15.90 7.04 6.30
C ASN A 87 17.37 7.48 6.33
N HIS A 88 17.92 7.60 7.54
CA HIS A 88 19.34 7.69 7.77
C HIS A 88 19.88 6.31 8.15
N THR A 89 21.07 5.96 7.65
CA THR A 89 21.71 4.71 8.11
C THR A 89 22.04 4.75 9.59
N LEU A 90 21.75 3.67 10.29
CA LEU A 90 22.08 3.52 11.71
C LEU A 90 23.57 3.28 11.94
N LYS A 91 24.36 3.05 10.89
CA LYS A 91 25.81 2.87 10.95
C LYS A 91 26.57 4.20 11.08
N SER A 92 25.95 5.31 10.66
CA SER A 92 26.56 6.62 10.74
C SER A 92 26.61 7.12 12.19
N LEU A 93 27.75 7.72 12.57
CA LEU A 93 27.90 8.41 13.85
C LEU A 93 27.21 9.77 13.89
N SER A 94 26.85 10.31 12.74
CA SER A 94 26.15 11.59 12.59
C SER A 94 24.80 11.38 11.92
N THR A 95 23.78 12.10 12.37
CA THR A 95 22.46 12.16 11.72
C THR A 95 22.39 13.28 10.67
N TYR A 96 23.45 14.09 10.53
CA TYR A 96 23.50 15.10 9.48
C TYR A 96 23.66 14.45 8.11
N THR A 97 22.98 14.99 7.10
CA THR A 97 22.87 14.43 5.74
C THR A 97 24.11 14.71 4.86
N PHE A 98 25.34 14.49 5.39
CA PHE A 98 26.59 14.61 4.62
C PHE A 98 26.53 13.91 3.25
N PRO A 99 25.96 12.69 3.14
CA PRO A 99 25.89 12.00 1.85
C PRO A 99 25.08 12.74 0.78
N LEU A 100 24.05 13.49 1.18
CA LEU A 100 23.23 14.27 0.25
C LEU A 100 24.02 15.46 -0.33
N PHE A 101 24.93 16.02 0.46
CA PHE A 101 25.77 17.18 0.10
C PHE A 101 27.24 16.77 -0.07
N TYR A 102 27.47 15.55 -0.56
CA TYR A 102 28.80 14.94 -0.59
C TYR A 102 29.87 15.79 -1.31
N GLU A 103 29.51 16.48 -2.40
CA GLU A 103 30.44 17.33 -3.15
C GLU A 103 30.89 18.54 -2.36
N GLU A 104 29.95 19.18 -1.63
CA GLU A 104 30.26 20.34 -0.77
C GLU A 104 31.25 19.97 0.34
N TRP A 105 31.16 18.75 0.85
CA TRP A 105 32.02 18.25 1.92
C TRP A 105 33.23 17.48 1.42
N GLY A 106 33.52 17.53 0.10
CA GLY A 106 34.70 16.91 -0.50
C GLY A 106 34.70 15.38 -0.50
N LEU A 107 33.55 14.76 -0.32
CA LEU A 107 33.39 13.31 -0.43
C LEU A 107 33.25 12.90 -1.90
N LYS A 108 33.63 11.69 -2.23
CA LYS A 108 33.41 11.09 -3.55
C LYS A 108 32.10 10.30 -3.54
N LYS A 109 31.51 10.12 -4.71
CA LYS A 109 30.32 9.28 -4.87
C LYS A 109 30.52 7.85 -4.37
N SER A 110 31.74 7.32 -4.47
CA SER A 110 32.12 6.00 -3.91
C SER A 110 32.04 5.94 -2.39
N ASP A 111 32.16 7.07 -1.69
CA ASP A 111 32.19 7.12 -0.23
C ASP A 111 30.79 7.14 0.36
N ILE A 112 29.76 7.27 -0.48
CA ILE A 112 28.36 7.40 -0.06
C ILE A 112 27.44 6.30 -0.61
N THR A 113 27.99 5.26 -1.23
CA THR A 113 27.21 4.15 -1.81
C THR A 113 26.33 3.44 -0.79
N ASP A 114 26.80 3.33 0.47
CA ASP A 114 26.10 2.69 1.57
C ASP A 114 25.47 3.69 2.56
N ALA A 115 25.20 4.91 2.09
CA ALA A 115 24.71 5.98 2.94
C ALA A 115 23.25 5.80 3.37
N TRP A 116 22.50 4.93 2.69
CA TRP A 116 21.12 4.60 2.99
C TRP A 116 20.96 3.10 3.17
N ASP A 117 20.26 2.71 4.22
CA ASP A 117 19.94 1.30 4.45
C ASP A 117 18.83 0.88 3.46
N ASP A 118 19.07 -0.15 2.67
CA ASP A 118 18.04 -0.76 1.84
C ASP A 118 17.19 -1.71 2.69
N LYS A 119 15.90 -1.35 2.84
CA LYS A 119 14.90 -2.15 3.59
C LYS A 119 13.95 -2.90 2.66
N GLY A 120 14.07 -2.69 1.36
CA GLY A 120 13.28 -3.35 0.34
C GLY A 120 11.92 -2.71 0.07
N ASP A 121 11.10 -3.46 -0.66
CA ASP A 121 9.79 -3.06 -1.15
C ASP A 121 8.78 -2.77 -0.03
N ILE A 122 7.78 -1.96 -0.35
CA ILE A 122 6.55 -1.86 0.43
C ILE A 122 5.50 -2.75 -0.24
N ILE A 123 5.00 -3.75 0.50
CA ILE A 123 4.03 -4.70 -0.04
C ILE A 123 2.76 -4.69 0.82
N ILE A 124 1.64 -4.39 0.15
CA ILE A 124 0.31 -4.40 0.75
C ILE A 124 -0.49 -5.53 0.08
N GLY A 125 -0.97 -6.47 0.86
CA GLY A 125 -1.81 -7.57 0.39
C GLY A 125 -3.19 -7.12 -0.09
N ASN A 126 -4.09 -8.07 -0.27
CA ASN A 126 -5.45 -7.81 -0.72
C ASN A 126 -6.37 -7.45 0.46
N ASP A 127 -7.46 -6.72 0.19
CA ASP A 127 -8.51 -6.34 1.17
C ASP A 127 -7.93 -5.62 2.41
N VAL A 128 -6.92 -4.77 2.20
CA VAL A 128 -6.29 -3.99 3.27
C VAL A 128 -6.92 -2.61 3.36
N TRP A 129 -7.29 -2.22 4.57
CA TRP A 129 -7.66 -0.84 4.87
C TRP A 129 -6.51 -0.11 5.55
N ILE A 130 -6.07 0.99 4.91
CA ILE A 130 -5.07 1.91 5.45
C ILE A 130 -5.79 3.18 5.92
N GLY A 131 -5.66 3.46 7.21
CA GLY A 131 -6.36 4.57 7.88
C GLY A 131 -5.83 5.96 7.49
N TYR A 132 -6.57 6.97 7.90
CA TYR A 132 -6.27 8.39 7.68
C TYR A 132 -4.88 8.76 8.20
N GLU A 133 -4.10 9.47 7.37
CA GLU A 133 -2.72 9.93 7.68
C GLU A 133 -1.75 8.81 8.13
N ALA A 134 -2.01 7.56 7.77
CA ALA A 134 -1.09 6.48 8.07
C ALA A 134 0.24 6.67 7.33
N MET A 135 1.34 6.29 7.98
CA MET A 135 2.68 6.33 7.41
C MET A 135 3.23 4.90 7.29
N ILE A 136 3.52 4.49 6.08
CA ILE A 136 4.07 3.17 5.74
C ILE A 136 5.52 3.35 5.33
N MET A 137 6.43 2.69 6.04
CA MET A 137 7.87 2.80 5.80
C MET A 137 8.37 1.73 4.84
N ALA A 138 9.53 1.98 4.21
CA ALA A 138 10.24 0.99 3.39
C ALA A 138 10.40 -0.35 4.11
N GLY A 139 10.26 -1.46 3.39
CA GLY A 139 10.36 -2.81 3.88
C GLY A 139 9.15 -3.31 4.68
N VAL A 140 8.07 -2.53 4.78
CA VAL A 140 6.85 -2.95 5.49
C VAL A 140 5.98 -3.80 4.58
N HIS A 141 5.55 -4.96 5.10
CA HIS A 141 4.61 -5.86 4.44
C HIS A 141 3.33 -5.97 5.28
N ILE A 142 2.17 -5.71 4.67
CA ILE A 142 0.86 -5.79 5.31
C ILE A 142 0.04 -6.88 4.62
N GLY A 143 -0.37 -7.91 5.37
CA GLY A 143 -1.23 -8.97 4.85
C GLY A 143 -0.51 -10.19 4.27
N ASP A 144 0.83 -10.16 4.12
CA ASP A 144 1.66 -11.28 3.65
C ASP A 144 2.77 -11.66 4.66
N VAL A 145 3.41 -12.84 4.49
CA VAL A 145 4.34 -13.40 5.48
C VAL A 145 5.77 -12.92 5.27
N VAL A 146 6.25 -11.84 5.90
CA VAL A 146 7.70 -11.49 6.02
C VAL A 146 8.01 -10.49 7.18
N ILE A 147 9.26 -10.18 7.45
CA ILE A 147 9.98 -9.71 8.66
C ILE A 147 9.47 -8.44 9.39
N GLN A 148 8.71 -7.54 8.79
CA GLN A 148 7.98 -6.45 9.49
C GLN A 148 6.49 -6.56 9.15
N TYR A 149 5.82 -7.46 9.84
CA TYR A 149 4.57 -8.07 9.43
C TYR A 149 3.38 -7.58 10.23
N VAL A 150 2.37 -7.11 9.53
CA VAL A 150 1.01 -7.00 10.05
C VAL A 150 0.24 -8.25 9.63
N PRO A 151 -0.12 -9.15 10.57
CA PRO A 151 -0.86 -10.37 10.23
C PRO A 151 -2.18 -10.06 9.52
N PRO A 152 -2.67 -10.97 8.65
CA PRO A 152 -3.99 -10.82 8.04
C PRO A 152 -5.08 -10.60 9.09
N TYR A 153 -6.08 -9.78 8.75
CA TYR A 153 -7.21 -9.46 9.63
C TYR A 153 -6.81 -8.93 11.02
N THR A 154 -5.66 -8.26 11.12
CA THR A 154 -5.17 -7.66 12.36
C THR A 154 -5.27 -6.13 12.28
N ILE A 155 -5.71 -5.52 13.36
CA ILE A 155 -5.72 -4.06 13.54
C ILE A 155 -4.46 -3.68 14.28
N VAL A 156 -3.65 -2.82 13.67
CA VAL A 156 -2.42 -2.27 14.26
C VAL A 156 -2.49 -0.75 14.33
N GLY A 157 -1.72 -0.16 15.23
CA GLY A 157 -1.61 1.29 15.35
C GLY A 157 -0.45 1.70 16.24
N GLY A 158 -0.12 3.00 16.24
CA GLY A 158 0.97 3.57 17.02
C GLY A 158 2.28 3.71 16.25
N THR A 159 3.29 4.31 16.91
CA THR A 159 4.65 4.50 16.40
C THR A 159 5.66 4.03 17.44
N PRO A 160 6.30 2.87 17.27
CA PRO A 160 6.09 1.88 16.21
C PRO A 160 4.71 1.22 16.29
N ALA A 161 4.19 0.73 15.15
CA ALA A 161 2.90 0.05 15.09
C ALA A 161 2.92 -1.22 15.95
N LYS A 162 1.86 -1.42 16.72
CA LYS A 162 1.64 -2.62 17.56
C LYS A 162 0.27 -3.20 17.28
N GLU A 163 0.14 -4.50 17.45
CA GLU A 163 -1.16 -5.17 17.39
C GLU A 163 -2.09 -4.60 18.46
N ILE A 164 -3.27 -4.14 18.03
CA ILE A 164 -4.36 -3.71 18.91
C ILE A 164 -5.28 -4.90 19.16
N ARG A 165 -5.75 -5.56 18.08
CA ARG A 165 -6.58 -6.76 18.13
C ARG A 165 -6.72 -7.42 16.76
N LYS A 166 -7.08 -8.66 16.72
CA LYS A 166 -7.59 -9.35 15.52
C LYS A 166 -9.04 -8.94 15.23
N ARG A 167 -9.42 -8.93 13.96
CA ARG A 167 -10.82 -8.68 13.53
C ARG A 167 -11.71 -9.88 13.78
N PHE A 168 -11.16 -11.08 13.65
CA PHE A 168 -11.86 -12.37 13.74
C PHE A 168 -11.00 -13.39 14.50
N ASP A 169 -11.62 -14.45 14.97
CA ASP A 169 -10.94 -15.60 15.56
C ASP A 169 -10.08 -16.32 14.51
N GLU A 170 -9.07 -17.07 14.97
CA GLU A 170 -8.09 -17.72 14.09
C GLU A 170 -8.72 -18.67 13.06
N ASP A 171 -9.78 -19.41 13.44
CA ASP A 171 -10.44 -20.35 12.52
C ASP A 171 -11.20 -19.63 11.41
N VAL A 172 -11.81 -18.48 11.72
CA VAL A 172 -12.44 -17.59 10.73
C VAL A 172 -11.39 -17.00 9.82
N VAL A 173 -10.27 -16.51 10.36
CA VAL A 173 -9.15 -15.98 9.56
C VAL A 173 -8.62 -17.04 8.61
N LYS A 174 -8.38 -18.28 9.09
CA LYS A 174 -7.92 -19.38 8.22
C LYS A 174 -8.92 -19.68 7.09
N LYS A 175 -10.22 -19.66 7.39
CA LYS A 175 -11.26 -19.86 6.37
C LYS A 175 -11.24 -18.74 5.33
N LEU A 176 -11.22 -17.49 5.75
CA LEU A 176 -11.22 -16.33 4.86
C LEU A 176 -9.95 -16.28 3.97
N LEU A 177 -8.78 -16.65 4.51
CA LEU A 177 -7.54 -16.76 3.75
C LEU A 177 -7.57 -17.90 2.71
N ARG A 178 -8.28 -18.98 2.95
CA ARG A 178 -8.48 -20.04 1.95
C ARG A 178 -9.49 -19.64 0.88
N LEU A 179 -10.49 -18.86 1.27
CA LEU A 179 -11.56 -18.42 0.39
C LEU A 179 -11.04 -17.47 -0.71
N GLN A 180 -10.08 -16.61 -0.40
CA GLN A 180 -9.47 -15.63 -1.31
C GLN A 180 -10.51 -14.94 -2.21
N TRP A 181 -11.60 -14.44 -1.63
CA TRP A 181 -12.75 -13.88 -2.34
C TRP A 181 -12.37 -12.76 -3.33
N TRP A 182 -11.26 -12.08 -3.13
CA TRP A 182 -10.71 -11.06 -4.01
C TRP A 182 -10.19 -11.60 -5.35
N ASP A 183 -10.07 -12.93 -5.51
CA ASP A 183 -9.73 -13.60 -6.75
C ASP A 183 -10.94 -14.19 -7.48
N TRP A 184 -12.13 -14.07 -6.91
CA TRP A 184 -13.37 -14.50 -7.53
C TRP A 184 -13.73 -13.63 -8.75
N SER A 185 -14.52 -14.20 -9.65
CA SER A 185 -15.13 -13.43 -10.74
C SER A 185 -16.07 -12.36 -10.17
N ILE A 186 -16.30 -11.29 -10.94
CA ILE A 186 -17.21 -10.22 -10.53
C ILE A 186 -18.62 -10.72 -10.29
N ASP A 187 -19.06 -11.73 -11.03
CA ASP A 187 -20.40 -12.29 -10.86
C ASP A 187 -20.50 -13.13 -9.57
N GLU A 188 -19.44 -13.86 -9.20
CA GLU A 188 -19.36 -14.53 -7.90
C GLU A 188 -19.34 -13.50 -6.76
N ILE A 189 -18.52 -12.45 -6.86
CA ILE A 189 -18.49 -11.37 -5.86
C ILE A 189 -19.89 -10.76 -5.69
N ARG A 190 -20.59 -10.45 -6.78
CA ARG A 190 -21.94 -9.90 -6.74
C ARG A 190 -22.94 -10.84 -6.07
N CYS A 191 -22.83 -12.14 -6.34
CA CYS A 191 -23.69 -13.16 -5.75
C CYS A 191 -23.53 -13.21 -4.23
N TYR A 192 -22.29 -13.19 -3.74
CA TYR A 192 -21.97 -13.29 -2.31
C TYR A 192 -21.82 -11.94 -1.59
N LEU A 193 -21.95 -10.82 -2.29
CA LEU A 193 -21.74 -9.48 -1.73
C LEU A 193 -22.59 -9.19 -0.47
N PRO A 194 -23.87 -9.60 -0.36
CA PRO A 194 -24.63 -9.42 0.88
C PRO A 194 -23.97 -10.12 2.08
N HIS A 195 -23.42 -11.31 1.88
CA HIS A 195 -22.74 -12.06 2.95
C HIS A 195 -21.39 -11.47 3.32
N LEU A 196 -20.62 -10.99 2.32
CA LEU A 196 -19.37 -10.26 2.55
C LEU A 196 -19.59 -9.01 3.40
N VAL A 197 -20.57 -8.20 3.05
CA VAL A 197 -20.89 -6.94 3.73
C VAL A 197 -21.42 -7.16 5.15
N GLN A 198 -22.21 -8.21 5.34
CA GLN A 198 -22.82 -8.54 6.65
C GLN A 198 -21.90 -9.38 7.55
N GLY A 199 -20.73 -9.82 7.06
CA GLY A 199 -19.81 -10.65 7.83
C GLY A 199 -20.29 -12.09 8.07
N CYS A 200 -21.15 -12.62 7.18
CA CYS A 200 -21.70 -13.97 7.28
C CYS A 200 -20.71 -14.99 6.72
N TRP A 201 -19.58 -15.15 7.38
CA TRP A 201 -18.46 -16.03 6.94
C TRP A 201 -18.83 -17.53 6.85
N ASP A 202 -19.92 -17.96 7.47
CA ASP A 202 -20.47 -19.32 7.45
C ASP A 202 -21.31 -19.61 6.19
N ARG A 203 -21.62 -18.62 5.37
CA ARG A 203 -22.43 -18.71 4.17
C ARG A 203 -21.63 -18.88 2.87
N PHE A 204 -20.32 -18.95 2.97
CA PHE A 204 -19.44 -19.21 1.83
C PHE A 204 -19.20 -20.71 1.62
N PRO A 205 -18.90 -21.11 0.36
CA PRO A 205 -18.62 -22.51 0.02
C PRO A 205 -17.42 -23.10 0.75
#